data_48aa996458568b5f15f1c4f0a84c1714
#
_entry.id   48aa996458568b5f15f1c4f0a84c1714
#
_cell.length_a   1.000
_cell.length_b   1.000
_cell.length_c   1.000
_cell.angle_alpha   90.00
_cell.angle_beta   90.00
_cell.angle_gamma   90.00
#
_symmetry.space_group_name_H-M   'P 1'
#
loop_
_entity.id
_entity.type
_entity.pdbx_description
1 polymer ?
#
loop_
_entity_poly.entity_id
_entity_poly.type
_entity_poly.pdbx_seq_one_letter_code
_entity_poly.pdbx_strand_id
1 'polypeptide(L)'
;VGGEETTPPEQVATQMKALLADYNARANKTFEDIVAFHRAFESIHPFQDGNGRVGRLIMFKECLKHNIVPFIIEDSIKMFYYRGLQEWDREKGYLTDTCLSAQDGFKKYLDYFRIPYEN
;
A
#
# COMPACT_ATOMS: atom_id res chain seq x y z
N VAL A 1 -4.00 12.67 2.67
CA VAL A 1 -2.68 12.44 2.13
C VAL A 1 -2.57 13.14 0.78
N GLY A 2 -1.54 13.95 0.62
CA GLY A 2 -1.33 14.67 -0.64
C GLY A 2 -2.45 15.62 -1.03
N GLY A 3 -3.20 16.16 -0.06
CA GLY A 3 -4.28 17.09 -0.31
C GLY A 3 -5.63 16.46 -0.62
N GLU A 4 -5.73 15.15 -0.62
CA GLU A 4 -7.01 14.47 -0.82
C GLU A 4 -7.92 14.58 0.41
N GLU A 5 -9.22 14.60 0.15
CA GLU A 5 -10.21 14.51 1.22
C GLU A 5 -10.21 13.10 1.80
N THR A 6 -10.32 13.01 3.11
CA THR A 6 -10.39 11.74 3.82
C THR A 6 -11.81 11.49 4.34
N THR A 7 -12.05 10.27 4.80
CA THR A 7 -13.35 9.88 5.32
C THR A 7 -13.72 10.75 6.53
N PRO A 8 -14.96 11.29 6.59
CA PRO A 8 -15.43 12.00 7.79
C PRO A 8 -15.31 11.11 9.03
N PRO A 9 -14.94 11.69 10.19
CA PRO A 9 -14.71 10.88 11.40
C PRO A 9 -15.83 9.95 11.80
N GLU A 10 -17.07 10.35 11.59
CA GLU A 10 -18.24 9.54 11.96
C GLU A 10 -18.42 8.31 11.07
N GLN A 11 -17.75 8.25 9.92
CA GLN A 11 -17.86 7.12 8.99
C GLN A 11 -16.65 6.20 9.03
N VAL A 12 -15.59 6.58 9.76
CA VAL A 12 -14.33 5.83 9.75
C VAL A 12 -14.50 4.38 10.19
N ALA A 13 -15.16 4.17 11.32
CA ALA A 13 -15.32 2.81 11.86
C ALA A 13 -16.10 1.92 10.90
N THR A 14 -17.16 2.43 10.30
CA THR A 14 -17.96 1.68 9.34
C THR A 14 -17.17 1.32 8.09
N GLN A 15 -16.44 2.28 7.55
CA GLN A 15 -15.62 2.06 6.35
C GLN A 15 -14.46 1.14 6.60
N MET A 16 -13.80 1.23 7.76
CA MET A 16 -12.74 0.29 8.14
C MET A 16 -13.26 -1.13 8.27
N LYS A 17 -14.42 -1.31 8.89
CA LYS A 17 -15.04 -2.63 8.98
C LYS A 17 -15.32 -3.23 7.60
N ALA A 18 -15.90 -2.44 6.70
CA ALA A 18 -16.20 -2.87 5.34
C ALA A 18 -14.93 -3.22 4.58
N LEU A 19 -13.89 -2.40 4.70
CA LEU A 19 -12.61 -2.64 4.03
C LEU A 19 -11.98 -3.95 4.50
N LEU A 20 -11.94 -4.17 5.81
CA LEU A 20 -11.35 -5.39 6.38
C LEU A 20 -12.16 -6.62 5.99
N ALA A 21 -13.49 -6.55 6.02
CA ALA A 21 -14.34 -7.67 5.64
C ALA A 21 -14.12 -8.04 4.17
N ASP A 22 -14.09 -7.05 3.28
CA ASP A 22 -13.85 -7.27 1.86
C ASP A 22 -12.47 -7.87 1.61
N TYR A 23 -11.45 -7.31 2.24
CA TYR A 23 -10.08 -7.79 2.06
C TYR A 23 -9.93 -9.22 2.58
N ASN A 24 -10.45 -9.50 3.78
CA ASN A 24 -10.32 -10.81 4.41
C ASN A 24 -11.17 -11.89 3.74
N ALA A 25 -12.14 -11.52 2.92
CA ALA A 25 -12.95 -12.48 2.17
C ALA A 25 -12.12 -13.25 1.13
N ARG A 26 -10.98 -12.73 0.72
CA ARG A 26 -10.10 -13.39 -0.24
C ARG A 26 -8.98 -14.11 0.49
N ALA A 27 -8.85 -15.42 0.26
CA ALA A 27 -7.81 -16.22 0.92
C ALA A 27 -6.41 -15.88 0.41
N ASN A 28 -6.28 -15.71 -0.91
CA ASN A 28 -4.99 -15.39 -1.54
C ASN A 28 -5.01 -13.95 -2.04
N LYS A 29 -3.98 -13.21 -1.69
CA LYS A 29 -3.85 -11.80 -2.08
C LYS A 29 -2.81 -11.66 -3.17
N THR A 30 -3.16 -10.89 -4.22
CA THR A 30 -2.21 -10.50 -5.24
C THR A 30 -1.51 -9.20 -4.84
N PHE A 31 -0.46 -8.85 -5.57
CA PHE A 31 0.21 -7.56 -5.40
C PHE A 31 -0.81 -6.41 -5.53
N GLU A 32 -1.66 -6.47 -6.54
CA GLU A 32 -2.68 -5.45 -6.80
C GLU A 32 -3.69 -5.36 -5.66
N ASP A 33 -4.08 -6.49 -5.07
CA ASP A 33 -5.01 -6.50 -3.93
C ASP A 33 -4.40 -5.75 -2.74
N ILE A 34 -3.12 -5.95 -2.48
CA ILE A 34 -2.43 -5.32 -1.36
C ILE A 34 -2.28 -3.83 -1.60
N VAL A 35 -1.93 -3.42 -2.82
CA VAL A 35 -1.84 -2.00 -3.19
C VAL A 35 -3.20 -1.33 -3.08
N ALA A 36 -4.26 -1.99 -3.55
CA ALA A 36 -5.62 -1.44 -3.46
C ALA A 36 -6.07 -1.28 -2.00
N PHE A 37 -5.76 -2.25 -1.16
CA PHE A 37 -6.04 -2.14 0.28
C PHE A 37 -5.31 -0.94 0.89
N HIS A 38 -4.04 -0.79 0.56
CA HIS A 38 -3.25 0.34 1.05
C HIS A 38 -3.86 1.68 0.65
N ARG A 39 -4.26 1.82 -0.61
CA ARG A 39 -4.91 3.05 -1.08
C ARG A 39 -6.20 3.32 -0.31
N ALA A 40 -7.03 2.31 -0.13
CA ALA A 40 -8.29 2.45 0.61
C ALA A 40 -8.04 2.85 2.07
N PHE A 41 -7.05 2.24 2.72
CA PHE A 41 -6.65 2.59 4.08
C PHE A 41 -6.23 4.05 4.18
N GLU A 42 -5.40 4.52 3.26
CA GLU A 42 -4.93 5.91 3.24
C GLU A 42 -6.09 6.89 3.00
N SER A 43 -7.07 6.52 2.18
CA SER A 43 -8.27 7.33 1.96
C SER A 43 -9.15 7.44 3.19
N ILE A 44 -9.30 6.34 3.93
CA ILE A 44 -10.11 6.35 5.15
C ILE A 44 -9.43 7.18 6.23
N HIS A 45 -8.09 7.11 6.32
CA HIS A 45 -7.31 7.91 7.26
C HIS A 45 -7.79 7.69 8.70
N PRO A 46 -7.73 6.42 9.20
CA PRO A 46 -8.44 6.07 10.44
C PRO A 46 -7.84 6.66 11.71
N PHE A 47 -6.60 7.10 11.70
CA PHE A 47 -5.94 7.67 12.86
C PHE A 47 -5.77 9.16 12.73
N GLN A 48 -5.58 9.83 13.86
CA GLN A 48 -5.31 11.26 13.88
C GLN A 48 -3.92 11.58 13.31
N ASP A 49 -2.96 10.67 13.54
CA ASP A 49 -1.57 10.82 13.10
C ASP A 49 -0.98 9.46 12.78
N GLY A 50 0.03 9.44 11.94
CA GLY A 50 0.76 8.21 11.63
C GLY A 50 0.11 7.29 10.62
N ASN A 51 -0.94 7.72 9.91
CA ASN A 51 -1.64 6.87 8.94
C ASN A 51 -0.72 6.35 7.85
N GLY A 52 0.13 7.19 7.29
CA GLY A 52 1.06 6.79 6.24
C GLY A 52 2.03 5.72 6.72
N ARG A 53 2.60 5.90 7.91
CA ARG A 53 3.53 4.92 8.49
C ARG A 53 2.84 3.58 8.73
N VAL A 54 1.66 3.60 9.34
CA VAL A 54 0.90 2.38 9.63
C VAL A 54 0.47 1.71 8.34
N GLY A 55 -0.05 2.46 7.38
CA GLY A 55 -0.50 1.90 6.10
C GLY A 55 0.65 1.25 5.33
N ARG A 56 1.81 1.89 5.29
CA ARG A 56 2.98 1.32 4.61
C ARG A 56 3.53 0.09 5.34
N LEU A 57 3.48 0.09 6.67
CA LEU A 57 3.90 -1.09 7.45
C LEU A 57 2.96 -2.28 7.21
N ILE A 58 1.66 -2.04 7.15
CA ILE A 58 0.69 -3.08 6.83
C ILE A 58 0.95 -3.64 5.43
N MET A 59 1.21 -2.77 4.47
CA MET A 59 1.52 -3.18 3.10
C MET A 59 2.74 -4.09 3.05
N PHE A 60 3.80 -3.73 3.78
CA PHE A 60 5.03 -4.52 3.88
C PHE A 60 4.73 -5.90 4.50
N LYS A 61 4.02 -5.91 5.60
CA LYS A 61 3.65 -7.13 6.33
C LYS A 61 2.79 -8.06 5.48
N GLU A 62 1.82 -7.51 4.74
CA GLU A 62 0.94 -8.31 3.92
C GLU A 62 1.68 -8.92 2.73
N CYS A 63 2.65 -8.21 2.16
CA CYS A 63 3.51 -8.79 1.14
C CYS A 63 4.24 -10.01 1.69
N LEU A 64 4.86 -9.89 2.86
CA LEU A 64 5.57 -11.02 3.48
C LEU A 64 4.64 -12.20 3.74
N LYS A 65 3.44 -11.93 4.25
CA LYS A 65 2.46 -12.96 4.56
C LYS A 65 2.05 -13.76 3.32
N HIS A 66 2.01 -13.14 2.17
CA HIS A 66 1.53 -13.75 0.93
C HIS A 66 2.66 -14.12 -0.04
N ASN A 67 3.88 -14.22 0.45
CA ASN A 67 5.07 -14.61 -0.33
C ASN A 67 5.35 -13.68 -1.50
N ILE A 68 5.07 -12.40 -1.31
CA ILE A 68 5.36 -11.35 -2.27
C ILE A 68 6.56 -10.56 -1.73
N VAL A 69 7.54 -10.28 -2.58
CA VAL A 69 8.68 -9.47 -2.17
C VAL A 69 8.17 -8.11 -1.69
N PRO A 70 8.48 -7.72 -0.45
CA PRO A 70 8.02 -6.43 0.07
C PRO A 70 8.82 -5.28 -0.52
N PHE A 71 8.44 -4.07 -0.17
CA PHE A 71 9.13 -2.88 -0.66
C PHE A 71 8.92 -1.72 0.30
N ILE A 72 9.78 -0.72 0.15
CA ILE A 72 9.77 0.50 0.95
C ILE A 72 9.64 1.67 0.00
N ILE A 73 8.80 2.64 0.33
CA ILE A 73 8.67 3.87 -0.43
C ILE A 73 9.75 4.83 0.06
N GLU A 74 10.85 4.89 -0.66
CA GLU A 74 11.96 5.77 -0.33
C GLU A 74 11.63 7.22 -0.73
N ASP A 75 12.35 8.16 -0.11
CA ASP A 75 12.11 9.60 -0.35
C ASP A 75 12.22 9.98 -1.82
N SER A 76 13.12 9.33 -2.56
CA SER A 76 13.33 9.62 -3.98
C SER A 76 12.10 9.38 -4.85
N ILE A 77 11.17 8.52 -4.42
CA ILE A 77 9.96 8.20 -5.19
C ILE A 77 8.68 8.65 -4.50
N LYS A 78 8.78 9.36 -3.37
CA LYS A 78 7.60 9.76 -2.61
C LYS A 78 6.62 10.63 -3.39
N MET A 79 7.12 11.50 -4.26
CA MET A 79 6.24 12.35 -5.07
C MET A 79 5.38 11.51 -6.01
N PHE A 80 5.96 10.48 -6.63
CA PHE A 80 5.21 9.56 -7.50
C PHE A 80 4.21 8.75 -6.69
N TYR A 81 4.57 8.35 -5.48
CA TYR A 81 3.70 7.64 -4.57
C TYR A 81 2.47 8.48 -4.21
N TYR A 82 2.67 9.73 -3.82
CA TYR A 82 1.55 10.62 -3.50
C TYR A 82 0.67 10.88 -4.70
N ARG A 83 1.26 11.05 -5.89
CA ARG A 83 0.48 11.19 -7.11
C ARG A 83 -0.38 9.95 -7.35
N GLY A 84 0.19 8.78 -7.15
CA GLY A 84 -0.54 7.52 -7.31
C GLY A 84 -1.73 7.42 -6.38
N LEU A 85 -1.58 7.87 -5.14
CA LEU A 85 -2.68 7.90 -4.18
C LEU A 85 -3.78 8.87 -4.63
N GLN A 86 -3.40 10.08 -5.05
CA GLN A 86 -4.33 11.11 -5.47
C GLN A 86 -5.10 10.74 -6.74
N GLU A 87 -4.43 10.12 -7.69
CA GLU A 87 -4.99 9.84 -9.01
C GLU A 87 -5.60 8.44 -9.11
N TRP A 88 -5.71 7.72 -8.01
CA TRP A 88 -6.14 6.32 -8.00
C TRP A 88 -7.45 6.08 -8.75
N ASP A 89 -8.45 6.92 -8.51
CA ASP A 89 -9.75 6.73 -9.14
C ASP A 89 -9.72 6.96 -10.64
N ARG A 90 -8.76 7.76 -11.12
CA ARG A 90 -8.59 8.06 -12.53
C ARG A 90 -7.62 7.09 -13.21
N GLU A 91 -6.51 6.75 -12.53
CA GLU A 91 -5.47 5.90 -13.09
C GLU A 91 -4.75 5.13 -12.00
N LYS A 92 -5.17 3.89 -11.79
CA LYS A 92 -4.58 3.01 -10.76
C LYS A 92 -3.13 2.65 -11.06
N GLY A 93 -2.74 2.67 -12.32
CA GLY A 93 -1.39 2.32 -12.75
C GLY A 93 -0.30 3.17 -12.15
N TYR A 94 -0.57 4.43 -11.84
CA TYR A 94 0.44 5.29 -11.23
C TYR A 94 0.95 4.73 -9.90
N LEU A 95 0.04 4.36 -9.02
CA LEU A 95 0.44 3.80 -7.72
C LEU A 95 1.04 2.40 -7.87
N THR A 96 0.41 1.56 -8.67
CA THR A 96 0.88 0.19 -8.89
C THR A 96 2.30 0.20 -9.48
N ASP A 97 2.55 1.03 -10.47
CA ASP A 97 3.88 1.11 -11.10
C ASP A 97 4.93 1.65 -10.14
N THR A 98 4.56 2.63 -9.32
CA THR A 98 5.48 3.16 -8.30
C THR A 98 5.84 2.06 -7.29
N CYS A 99 4.86 1.30 -6.84
CA CYS A 99 5.10 0.20 -5.91
C CYS A 99 5.93 -0.92 -6.56
N LEU A 100 5.69 -1.24 -7.83
CA LEU A 100 6.53 -2.22 -8.54
C LEU A 100 7.97 -1.74 -8.67
N SER A 101 8.17 -0.46 -8.94
CA SER A 101 9.51 0.12 -8.98
C SER A 101 10.21 0.02 -7.62
N ALA A 102 9.47 0.29 -6.54
CA ALA A 102 10.00 0.14 -5.19
C ALA A 102 10.36 -1.32 -4.89
N GLN A 103 9.54 -2.26 -5.36
CA GLN A 103 9.81 -3.69 -5.19
C GLN A 103 11.08 -4.11 -5.94
N ASP A 104 11.29 -3.60 -7.15
CA ASP A 104 12.51 -3.86 -7.90
C ASP A 104 13.74 -3.35 -7.14
N GLY A 105 13.64 -2.19 -6.52
CA GLY A 105 14.71 -1.65 -5.68
C GLY A 105 14.99 -2.55 -4.48
N PHE A 106 13.96 -3.08 -3.84
CA PHE A 106 14.12 -3.99 -2.70
C PHE A 106 14.78 -5.30 -3.13
N LYS A 107 14.42 -5.83 -4.30
CA LYS A 107 15.03 -7.04 -4.85
C LYS A 107 16.54 -6.86 -5.04
N LYS A 108 16.98 -5.67 -5.41
CA LYS A 108 18.41 -5.37 -5.53
C LYS A 108 19.14 -5.54 -4.20
N TYR A 109 18.53 -5.13 -3.09
CA TYR A 109 19.11 -5.35 -1.77
C TYR A 109 19.16 -6.83 -1.44
N LEU A 110 18.10 -7.58 -1.74
CA LEU A 110 18.07 -9.02 -1.51
C LEU A 110 19.17 -9.71 -2.31
N ASP A 111 19.36 -9.32 -3.56
CA ASP A 111 20.43 -9.85 -4.41
C ASP A 111 21.81 -9.53 -3.85
N TYR A 112 22.00 -8.31 -3.39
CA TYR A 112 23.26 -7.87 -2.80
C TYR A 112 23.64 -8.72 -1.58
N PHE A 113 22.65 -8.98 -0.71
CA PHE A 113 22.88 -9.78 0.49
C PHE A 113 22.67 -11.28 0.25
N ARG A 114 22.45 -11.70 -1.00
CA ARG A 114 22.26 -13.09 -1.38
C ARG A 114 21.13 -13.78 -0.64
N ILE A 115 20.03 -13.06 -0.44
CA ILE A 115 18.82 -13.57 0.17
C ILE A 115 17.88 -14.07 -0.92
N PRO A 116 17.53 -15.38 -0.94
CA PRO A 116 16.65 -15.89 -1.99
C PRO A 116 15.22 -15.37 -1.83
N TYR A 117 14.54 -15.22 -2.97
CA TYR A 117 13.13 -14.84 -3.00
C TYR A 117 12.46 -15.43 -4.24
N GLU A 118 11.14 -15.51 -4.19
CA GLU A 118 10.34 -15.90 -5.33
C GLU A 118 9.89 -14.68 -6.12
N ASN A 119 9.89 -14.80 -7.45
CA ASN A 119 9.43 -13.73 -8.33
C ASN A 119 7.92 -13.73 -8.50
#